data_c1222b495841b1e9d1cb34a6f2263ea2
#
_entry.id   c1222b495841b1e9d1cb34a6f2263ea2
#
_cell.length_a   1.000
_cell.length_b   1.000
_cell.length_c   1.000
_cell.angle_alpha   90.00
_cell.angle_beta   90.00
_cell.angle_gamma   90.00
#
_symmetry.space_group_name_H-M   'P 1'
#
loop_
_entity.id
_entity.type
_entity.pdbx_description
1 polymer ?
#
loop_
_entity_poly.entity_id
_entity_poly.type
_entity_poly.pdbx_seq_one_letter_code
_entity_poly.pdbx_strand_id
1 'polypeptide(L)'
;KVAKQEGYVAPEAYGKQSLIPDDFSDVGEARTFVEQYADEVAFTVATDYLRYNGTYWEESEHAVTLAMMEHTDVQLAEAEKQVEAALQNLEHLGIPREAAKTGGKKFRDSLDEAQTAAYQQYQYYSTFQAFVMKYRNVRNMTNALDAAKPIVLHNPEALDSNPMLLNTPGGTYYLPEGLNGWKPTDPADLLTKVTTVV
;
A
#
# COMPACT_ATOMS: atom_id res chain seq x y z
N LYS A 1 -4.60 15.69 10.29
CA LYS A 1 -5.06 14.99 11.51
C LYS A 1 -6.31 14.24 11.13
N VAL A 2 -6.17 12.96 10.76
CA VAL A 2 -7.29 12.04 10.52
C VAL A 2 -8.14 12.01 11.79
N ALA A 3 -9.43 12.25 11.66
CA ALA A 3 -10.38 12.13 12.77
C ALA A 3 -10.30 10.70 13.31
N LYS A 4 -9.84 10.55 14.56
CA LYS A 4 -9.85 9.26 15.26
C LYS A 4 -11.29 8.80 15.39
N GLN A 5 -11.68 7.77 14.64
CA GLN A 5 -12.88 7.02 14.99
C GLN A 5 -12.65 6.32 16.34
N GLU A 6 -13.60 6.48 17.26
CA GLU A 6 -13.57 5.77 18.53
C GLU A 6 -13.61 4.28 18.27
N GLY A 7 -12.51 3.58 18.58
CA GLY A 7 -12.40 2.13 18.55
C GLY A 7 -11.24 1.52 17.77
N TYR A 8 -10.59 2.24 16.84
CA TYR A 8 -9.39 1.75 16.16
C TYR A 8 -8.16 2.52 16.63
N VAL A 9 -7.28 1.87 17.36
CA VAL A 9 -5.94 2.38 17.67
C VAL A 9 -5.00 1.77 16.64
N ALA A 10 -4.61 2.56 15.62
CA ALA A 10 -3.54 2.17 14.73
C ALA A 10 -2.27 1.91 15.57
N PRO A 11 -1.55 0.79 15.34
CA PRO A 11 -0.28 0.55 16.00
C PRO A 11 0.67 1.74 15.76
N GLU A 12 1.39 2.21 16.79
CA GLU A 12 2.30 3.37 16.73
C GLU A 12 3.52 3.17 15.80
N ALA A 13 3.56 2.11 15.00
CA ALA A 13 4.70 1.69 14.17
C ALA A 13 4.62 2.15 12.70
N TYR A 14 3.68 3.00 12.30
CA TYR A 14 3.59 3.47 10.91
C TYR A 14 4.65 4.55 10.58
N GLY A 15 5.93 4.24 10.81
CA GLY A 15 7.03 5.18 10.58
C GLY A 15 8.01 4.82 9.46
N LYS A 16 7.82 3.71 8.74
CA LYS A 16 8.61 3.36 7.55
C LYS A 16 7.68 2.69 6.54
N GLN A 17 7.59 3.28 5.36
CA GLN A 17 6.90 2.71 4.19
C GLN A 17 7.66 1.46 3.70
N SER A 18 7.51 0.34 4.41
CA SER A 18 8.01 -0.95 3.98
C SER A 18 7.05 -1.52 2.94
N LEU A 19 7.59 -1.97 1.81
CA LEU A 19 6.82 -2.74 0.82
C LEU A 19 6.64 -4.21 1.22
N ILE A 20 7.31 -4.64 2.29
CA ILE A 20 7.25 -6.01 2.78
C ILE A 20 6.25 -6.05 3.93
N PRO A 21 5.15 -6.82 3.82
CA PRO A 21 4.19 -6.99 4.90
C PRO A 21 4.83 -7.55 6.17
N ASP A 22 4.33 -7.13 7.33
CA ASP A 22 4.77 -7.66 8.63
C ASP A 22 4.50 -9.17 8.75
N ASP A 23 3.42 -9.63 8.11
CA ASP A 23 3.10 -11.04 7.92
C ASP A 23 2.59 -11.29 6.49
N PHE A 24 2.82 -12.49 5.97
CA PHE A 24 2.44 -12.88 4.61
C PHE A 24 1.00 -13.42 4.58
N SER A 25 0.03 -12.56 4.96
CA SER A 25 -1.39 -12.84 4.99
C SER A 25 -2.19 -11.75 4.26
N ASP A 26 -3.51 -11.98 4.05
CA ASP A 26 -4.42 -10.98 3.47
C ASP A 26 -4.46 -9.70 4.34
N VAL A 27 -4.35 -9.84 5.66
CA VAL A 27 -4.34 -8.71 6.60
C VAL A 27 -3.02 -7.93 6.53
N GLY A 28 -1.88 -8.64 6.48
CA GLY A 28 -0.56 -7.99 6.31
C GLY A 28 -0.49 -7.22 5.00
N GLU A 29 -0.95 -7.81 3.90
CA GLU A 29 -1.01 -7.16 2.59
C GLU A 29 -1.93 -5.94 2.59
N ALA A 30 -3.12 -6.06 3.21
CA ALA A 30 -4.05 -4.94 3.35
C ALA A 30 -3.43 -3.75 4.08
N ARG A 31 -2.69 -4.00 5.16
CA ARG A 31 -1.99 -2.94 5.92
C ARG A 31 -0.91 -2.28 5.08
N THR A 32 -0.07 -3.07 4.42
CA THR A 32 1.01 -2.55 3.56
C THR A 32 0.44 -1.74 2.40
N PHE A 33 -0.65 -2.20 1.78
CA PHE A 33 -1.37 -1.45 0.75
C PHE A 33 -1.88 -0.11 1.28
N VAL A 34 -2.58 -0.11 2.42
CA VAL A 34 -3.13 1.12 3.01
C VAL A 34 -2.03 2.10 3.41
N GLU A 35 -0.88 1.63 3.90
CA GLU A 35 0.27 2.51 4.20
C GLU A 35 0.78 3.25 2.96
N GLN A 36 0.78 2.59 1.80
CA GLN A 36 1.23 3.20 0.54
C GLN A 36 0.19 4.14 -0.08
N TYR A 37 -1.11 3.86 0.13
CA TYR A 37 -2.22 4.53 -0.54
C TYR A 37 -3.18 5.23 0.44
N ALA A 38 -2.72 5.58 1.67
CA ALA A 38 -3.56 6.18 2.71
C ALA A 38 -4.30 7.45 2.27
N ASP A 39 -3.66 8.26 1.40
CA ASP A 39 -4.21 9.52 0.89
C ASP A 39 -4.91 9.36 -0.48
N GLU A 40 -4.97 8.13 -0.99
CA GLU A 40 -5.54 7.84 -2.31
C GLU A 40 -6.72 6.88 -2.29
N VAL A 41 -6.92 6.13 -1.19
CA VAL A 41 -7.97 5.11 -1.08
C VAL A 41 -8.81 5.34 0.16
N ALA A 42 -10.12 5.37 -0.02
CA ALA A 42 -11.11 5.45 1.05
C ALA A 42 -12.23 4.44 0.81
N PHE A 43 -12.95 4.10 1.87
CA PHE A 43 -14.14 3.26 1.81
C PHE A 43 -15.26 3.88 2.65
N THR A 44 -16.47 3.84 2.15
CA THR A 44 -17.67 4.11 2.95
C THR A 44 -18.72 3.03 2.72
N VAL A 45 -19.59 2.81 3.69
CA VAL A 45 -20.70 1.84 3.55
C VAL A 45 -21.75 2.26 2.52
N ALA A 46 -21.76 3.52 2.08
CA ALA A 46 -22.73 4.07 1.15
C ALA A 46 -22.24 4.05 -0.30
N THR A 47 -20.95 4.25 -0.52
CA THR A 47 -20.34 4.39 -1.87
C THR A 47 -19.42 3.24 -2.24
N ASP A 48 -19.13 2.30 -1.30
CA ASP A 48 -18.06 1.34 -1.43
C ASP A 48 -16.68 2.04 -1.53
N TYR A 49 -15.77 1.58 -2.36
CA TYR A 49 -14.44 2.15 -2.51
C TYR A 49 -14.44 3.46 -3.31
N LEU A 50 -13.63 4.42 -2.83
CA LEU A 50 -13.31 5.65 -3.54
C LEU A 50 -11.80 5.71 -3.77
N ARG A 51 -11.38 6.28 -4.91
CA ARG A 51 -9.99 6.64 -5.18
C ARG A 51 -9.87 8.14 -5.42
N TYR A 52 -8.88 8.76 -4.78
CA TYR A 52 -8.52 10.16 -5.06
C TYR A 52 -7.76 10.24 -6.37
N ASN A 53 -8.26 11.03 -7.31
CA ASN A 53 -7.67 11.17 -8.65
C ASN A 53 -6.72 12.38 -8.81
N GLY A 54 -6.32 12.98 -7.69
CA GLY A 54 -5.50 14.19 -7.65
C GLY A 54 -6.32 15.49 -7.55
N THR A 55 -7.65 15.40 -7.70
CA THR A 55 -8.55 16.57 -7.64
C THR A 55 -9.74 16.32 -6.72
N TYR A 56 -10.35 15.15 -6.79
CA TYR A 56 -11.51 14.77 -5.98
C TYR A 56 -11.54 13.24 -5.77
N TRP A 57 -12.37 12.81 -4.82
CA TRP A 57 -12.63 11.40 -4.57
C TRP A 57 -13.67 10.86 -5.54
N GLU A 58 -13.28 9.87 -6.31
CA GLU A 58 -14.13 9.20 -7.30
C GLU A 58 -14.57 7.83 -6.79
N GLU A 59 -15.87 7.56 -6.83
CA GLU A 59 -16.42 6.23 -6.53
C GLU A 59 -16.01 5.27 -7.65
N SER A 60 -15.07 4.37 -7.36
CA SER A 60 -14.56 3.44 -8.35
C SER A 60 -13.85 2.26 -7.74
N GLU A 61 -14.53 1.13 -7.62
CA GLU A 61 -13.93 -0.16 -7.25
C GLU A 61 -12.82 -0.55 -8.23
N HIS A 62 -13.00 -0.28 -9.53
CA HIS A 62 -11.99 -0.60 -10.54
C HIS A 62 -10.71 0.21 -10.37
N ALA A 63 -10.80 1.49 -10.00
CA ALA A 63 -9.62 2.32 -9.77
C ALA A 63 -8.85 1.85 -8.53
N VAL A 64 -9.52 1.37 -7.49
CA VAL A 64 -8.86 0.81 -6.30
C VAL A 64 -8.27 -0.57 -6.59
N THR A 65 -8.94 -1.40 -7.39
CA THR A 65 -8.34 -2.66 -7.88
C THR A 65 -7.09 -2.39 -8.71
N LEU A 66 -7.08 -1.34 -9.54
CA LEU A 66 -5.90 -0.92 -10.29
C LEU A 66 -4.77 -0.48 -9.32
N ALA A 67 -5.07 0.29 -8.28
CA ALA A 67 -4.09 0.66 -7.26
C ALA A 67 -3.48 -0.57 -6.57
N MET A 68 -4.26 -1.61 -6.29
CA MET A 68 -3.75 -2.87 -5.75
C MET A 68 -2.84 -3.60 -6.76
N MET A 69 -3.15 -3.55 -8.06
CA MET A 69 -2.28 -4.10 -9.10
C MET A 69 -0.94 -3.34 -9.14
N GLU A 70 -0.99 -2.00 -9.16
CA GLU A 70 0.18 -1.11 -9.12
C GLU A 70 1.04 -1.41 -7.88
N HIS A 71 0.41 -1.58 -6.71
CA HIS A 71 1.08 -1.95 -5.47
C HIS A 71 1.85 -3.27 -5.61
N THR A 72 1.22 -4.32 -6.13
CA THR A 72 1.88 -5.62 -6.34
C THR A 72 2.98 -5.57 -7.40
N ASP A 73 2.91 -4.64 -8.39
CA ASP A 73 3.99 -4.43 -9.35
C ASP A 73 5.23 -3.84 -8.68
N VAL A 74 5.04 -2.82 -7.81
CA VAL A 74 6.13 -2.20 -7.03
C VAL A 74 6.73 -3.19 -6.04
N GLN A 75 5.89 -3.97 -5.35
CA GLN A 75 6.36 -5.04 -4.44
C GLN A 75 7.19 -6.09 -5.18
N LEU A 76 6.76 -6.52 -6.38
CA LEU A 76 7.49 -7.51 -7.16
C LEU A 76 8.88 -6.99 -7.56
N ALA A 77 8.96 -5.76 -8.04
CA ALA A 77 10.23 -5.14 -8.41
C ALA A 77 11.19 -5.04 -7.21
N GLU A 78 10.68 -4.68 -6.03
CA GLU A 78 11.48 -4.64 -4.80
C GLU A 78 11.90 -6.07 -4.36
N ALA A 79 11.00 -7.05 -4.43
CA ALA A 79 11.31 -8.43 -4.09
C ALA A 79 12.41 -9.01 -4.99
N GLU A 80 12.34 -8.78 -6.30
CA GLU A 80 13.36 -9.20 -7.26
C GLU A 80 14.72 -8.57 -6.95
N LYS A 81 14.75 -7.29 -6.65
CA LYS A 81 15.95 -6.55 -6.25
C LYS A 81 16.57 -7.12 -4.96
N GLN A 82 15.74 -7.40 -3.95
CA GLN A 82 16.21 -7.95 -2.67
C GLN A 82 16.73 -9.39 -2.82
N VAL A 83 16.06 -10.22 -3.61
CA VAL A 83 16.50 -11.59 -3.91
C VAL A 83 17.84 -11.57 -4.64
N GLU A 84 18.00 -10.70 -5.64
CA GLU A 84 19.25 -10.58 -6.40
C GLU A 84 20.40 -10.10 -5.50
N ALA A 85 20.17 -9.09 -4.65
CA ALA A 85 21.17 -8.62 -3.69
C ALA A 85 21.57 -9.71 -2.68
N ALA A 86 20.62 -10.49 -2.19
CA ALA A 86 20.90 -11.60 -1.28
C ALA A 86 21.70 -12.73 -1.96
N LEU A 87 21.42 -13.03 -3.23
CA LEU A 87 22.20 -14.00 -4.01
C LEU A 87 23.63 -13.51 -4.25
N GLN A 88 23.82 -12.24 -4.57
CA GLN A 88 25.16 -11.64 -4.70
C GLN A 88 25.96 -11.71 -3.40
N ASN A 89 25.29 -11.44 -2.26
CA ASN A 89 25.93 -11.57 -0.96
C ASN A 89 26.39 -13.02 -0.69
N LEU A 90 25.57 -14.01 -1.02
CA LEU A 90 25.92 -15.42 -0.90
C LEU A 90 27.12 -15.80 -1.79
N GLU A 91 27.18 -15.28 -3.02
CA GLU A 91 28.33 -15.49 -3.93
C GLU A 91 29.62 -14.90 -3.35
N HIS A 92 29.56 -13.70 -2.75
CA HIS A 92 30.71 -13.11 -2.05
C HIS A 92 31.19 -13.96 -0.86
N LEU A 93 30.28 -14.70 -0.23
CA LEU A 93 30.60 -15.66 0.84
C LEU A 93 30.99 -17.04 0.33
N GLY A 94 31.20 -17.19 -0.99
CA GLY A 94 31.65 -18.44 -1.62
C GLY A 94 30.55 -19.47 -1.88
N ILE A 95 29.27 -19.09 -1.80
CA ILE A 95 28.13 -19.95 -2.06
C ILE A 95 27.60 -19.69 -3.49
N PRO A 96 27.69 -20.65 -4.42
CA PRO A 96 27.14 -20.50 -5.75
C PRO A 96 25.62 -20.37 -5.73
N ARG A 97 25.06 -19.55 -6.61
CA ARG A 97 23.60 -19.30 -6.75
C ARG A 97 22.77 -20.59 -6.85
N GLU A 98 23.25 -21.54 -7.66
CA GLU A 98 22.55 -22.82 -7.84
C GLU A 98 22.50 -23.65 -6.56
N ALA A 99 23.55 -23.62 -5.75
CA ALA A 99 23.58 -24.27 -4.45
C ALA A 99 22.58 -23.58 -3.47
N ALA A 100 22.48 -22.25 -3.50
CA ALA A 100 21.53 -21.52 -2.68
C ALA A 100 20.06 -21.82 -3.09
N LYS A 101 19.77 -21.90 -4.39
CA LYS A 101 18.43 -22.18 -4.91
C LYS A 101 17.95 -23.61 -4.64
N THR A 102 18.87 -24.58 -4.74
CA THR A 102 18.55 -26.00 -4.58
C THR A 102 18.72 -26.52 -3.15
N GLY A 103 19.28 -25.71 -2.26
CA GLY A 103 19.78 -26.05 -0.94
C GLY A 103 18.88 -26.98 -0.12
N GLY A 104 19.41 -28.15 0.24
CA GLY A 104 18.80 -29.14 1.10
C GLY A 104 19.35 -29.11 2.52
N LYS A 105 18.95 -30.09 3.36
CA LYS A 105 19.39 -30.17 4.75
C LYS A 105 20.93 -30.24 4.85
N LYS A 106 21.59 -31.10 4.07
CA LYS A 106 23.06 -31.25 4.08
C LYS A 106 23.79 -29.95 3.72
N PHE A 107 23.25 -29.18 2.76
CA PHE A 107 23.79 -27.87 2.40
C PHE A 107 23.69 -26.90 3.59
N ARG A 108 22.51 -26.78 4.22
CA ARG A 108 22.33 -25.92 5.38
C ARG A 108 23.25 -26.29 6.55
N ASP A 109 23.41 -27.59 6.80
CA ASP A 109 24.27 -28.12 7.87
C ASP A 109 25.78 -27.87 7.60
N SER A 110 26.17 -27.53 6.36
CA SER A 110 27.56 -27.22 5.98
C SER A 110 27.93 -25.73 6.00
N LEU A 111 26.94 -24.84 6.24
CA LEU A 111 27.15 -23.40 6.27
C LEU A 111 27.79 -22.96 7.59
N ASP A 112 28.71 -22.01 7.51
CA ASP A 112 29.19 -21.29 8.68
C ASP A 112 28.14 -20.25 9.16
N GLU A 113 28.45 -19.50 10.23
CA GLU A 113 27.53 -18.54 10.85
C GLU A 113 27.16 -17.40 9.89
N ALA A 114 28.15 -16.81 9.19
CA ALA A 114 27.93 -15.71 8.24
C ALA A 114 27.12 -16.18 7.02
N GLN A 115 27.47 -17.35 6.48
CA GLN A 115 26.75 -17.99 5.39
C GLN A 115 25.30 -18.36 5.77
N THR A 116 25.10 -18.82 7.01
CA THR A 116 23.76 -19.15 7.53
C THR A 116 22.90 -17.90 7.61
N ALA A 117 23.41 -16.79 8.15
CA ALA A 117 22.68 -15.53 8.21
C ALA A 117 22.31 -15.00 6.82
N ALA A 118 23.25 -15.01 5.88
CA ALA A 118 23.01 -14.60 4.50
C ALA A 118 21.99 -15.52 3.78
N TYR A 119 22.04 -16.82 4.04
CA TYR A 119 21.10 -17.78 3.48
C TYR A 119 19.69 -17.61 4.05
N GLN A 120 19.54 -17.32 5.33
CA GLN A 120 18.24 -16.99 5.94
C GLN A 120 17.64 -15.73 5.32
N GLN A 121 18.46 -14.70 5.08
CA GLN A 121 18.02 -13.48 4.39
C GLN A 121 17.53 -13.76 2.96
N TYR A 122 18.29 -14.56 2.20
CA TYR A 122 17.85 -15.00 0.87
C TYR A 122 16.51 -15.76 0.93
N GLN A 123 16.35 -16.69 1.89
CA GLN A 123 15.10 -17.44 2.05
C GLN A 123 13.92 -16.51 2.38
N TYR A 124 14.13 -15.50 3.24
CA TYR A 124 13.12 -14.52 3.57
C TYR A 124 12.65 -13.74 2.35
N TYR A 125 13.57 -13.19 1.56
CA TYR A 125 13.22 -12.45 0.35
C TYR A 125 12.63 -13.33 -0.75
N SER A 126 13.09 -14.56 -0.88
CA SER A 126 12.47 -15.53 -1.80
C SER A 126 11.04 -15.88 -1.39
N THR A 127 10.77 -15.96 -0.09
CA THR A 127 9.41 -16.18 0.44
C THR A 127 8.53 -14.97 0.16
N PHE A 128 9.06 -13.75 0.35
CA PHE A 128 8.35 -12.52 0.00
C PHE A 128 8.03 -12.47 -1.51
N GLN A 129 8.99 -12.77 -2.37
CA GLN A 129 8.76 -12.83 -3.82
C GLN A 129 7.65 -13.83 -4.19
N ALA A 130 7.69 -15.03 -3.60
CA ALA A 130 6.66 -16.05 -3.84
C ALA A 130 5.28 -15.60 -3.33
N PHE A 131 5.23 -14.89 -2.21
CA PHE A 131 4.02 -14.29 -1.68
C PHE A 131 3.44 -13.25 -2.65
N VAL A 132 4.24 -12.29 -3.12
CA VAL A 132 3.79 -11.26 -4.08
C VAL A 132 3.29 -11.92 -5.37
N MET A 133 4.02 -12.89 -5.92
CA MET A 133 3.58 -13.63 -7.11
C MET A 133 2.22 -14.31 -6.91
N LYS A 134 1.96 -14.86 -5.72
CA LYS A 134 0.66 -15.44 -5.36
C LYS A 134 -0.44 -14.37 -5.32
N TYR A 135 -0.12 -13.15 -4.83
CA TYR A 135 -1.08 -12.06 -4.73
C TYR A 135 -1.43 -11.41 -6.07
N ARG A 136 -0.64 -11.64 -7.12
CA ARG A 136 -0.93 -11.16 -8.48
C ARG A 136 -2.05 -11.94 -9.20
N ASN A 137 -3.04 -12.38 -8.46
CA ASN A 137 -4.30 -12.92 -8.98
C ASN A 137 -5.50 -12.21 -8.34
N VAL A 138 -6.58 -12.12 -9.10
CA VAL A 138 -7.78 -11.34 -8.73
C VAL A 138 -8.32 -11.74 -7.35
N ARG A 139 -8.41 -13.03 -7.06
CA ARG A 139 -9.00 -13.52 -5.80
C ARG A 139 -8.22 -13.02 -4.56
N ASN A 140 -6.89 -13.10 -4.61
CA ASN A 140 -6.08 -12.68 -3.46
C ASN A 140 -6.06 -11.15 -3.33
N MET A 141 -6.04 -10.41 -4.45
CA MET A 141 -6.21 -8.95 -4.43
C MET A 141 -7.55 -8.55 -3.80
N THR A 142 -8.65 -9.21 -4.18
CA THR A 142 -9.97 -8.95 -3.59
C THR A 142 -9.98 -9.25 -2.09
N ASN A 143 -9.38 -10.35 -1.65
CA ASN A 143 -9.29 -10.66 -0.22
C ASN A 143 -8.52 -9.58 0.57
N ALA A 144 -7.39 -9.11 0.03
CA ALA A 144 -6.62 -8.03 0.66
C ALA A 144 -7.41 -6.72 0.68
N LEU A 145 -8.11 -6.37 -0.41
CA LEU A 145 -8.99 -5.20 -0.44
C LEU A 145 -10.14 -5.35 0.58
N ASP A 146 -10.78 -6.50 0.69
CA ASP A 146 -11.82 -6.72 1.71
C ASP A 146 -11.26 -6.55 3.14
N ALA A 147 -10.04 -6.99 3.39
CA ALA A 147 -9.36 -6.77 4.67
C ALA A 147 -8.95 -5.30 4.89
N ALA A 148 -8.76 -4.52 3.82
CA ALA A 148 -8.42 -3.10 3.89
C ALA A 148 -9.64 -2.20 4.22
N LYS A 149 -10.87 -2.61 3.86
CA LYS A 149 -12.10 -1.81 4.09
C LYS A 149 -12.21 -1.21 5.49
N PRO A 150 -12.07 -1.98 6.58
CA PRO A 150 -12.17 -1.42 7.93
C PRO A 150 -11.04 -0.44 8.29
N ILE A 151 -9.90 -0.50 7.60
CA ILE A 151 -8.75 0.37 7.87
C ILE A 151 -8.95 1.75 7.24
N VAL A 152 -9.52 1.79 6.03
CA VAL A 152 -9.77 3.03 5.25
C VAL A 152 -11.24 3.49 5.34
N LEU A 153 -11.99 3.00 6.34
CA LEU A 153 -13.40 3.32 6.53
C LEU A 153 -13.60 4.78 6.94
N HIS A 154 -14.39 5.50 6.19
CA HIS A 154 -14.89 6.83 6.52
C HIS A 154 -16.41 6.83 6.76
N ASN A 155 -16.88 7.77 7.58
CA ASN A 155 -18.31 8.04 7.69
C ASN A 155 -18.79 8.66 6.35
N PRO A 156 -19.86 8.14 5.71
CA PRO A 156 -20.41 8.75 4.49
C PRO A 156 -20.73 10.24 4.62
N GLU A 157 -21.15 10.69 5.81
CA GLU A 157 -21.45 12.10 6.10
C GLU A 157 -20.20 13.00 6.11
N ALA A 158 -19.00 12.42 6.15
CA ALA A 158 -17.77 13.20 6.07
C ALA A 158 -17.46 13.65 4.63
N LEU A 159 -18.00 12.94 3.63
CA LEU A 159 -17.86 13.33 2.23
C LEU A 159 -18.64 14.61 1.96
N ASP A 160 -18.00 15.57 1.29
CA ASP A 160 -18.57 16.88 0.94
C ASP A 160 -19.17 17.64 2.17
N SER A 161 -18.69 17.37 3.39
CA SER A 161 -19.26 17.86 4.63
C SER A 161 -19.08 19.38 4.83
N ASN A 162 -18.09 19.98 4.17
CA ASN A 162 -17.84 21.42 4.27
C ASN A 162 -18.45 22.18 3.07
N PRO A 163 -19.65 22.80 3.21
CA PRO A 163 -20.31 23.50 2.11
C PRO A 163 -19.61 24.80 1.69
N MET A 164 -18.59 25.24 2.44
CA MET A 164 -17.81 26.44 2.14
C MET A 164 -16.60 26.14 1.24
N LEU A 165 -16.35 24.89 0.90
CA LEU A 165 -15.29 24.50 -0.04
C LEU A 165 -15.88 24.33 -1.45
N LEU A 166 -15.26 25.00 -2.41
CA LEU A 166 -15.56 24.86 -3.83
C LEU A 166 -14.36 24.24 -4.52
N ASN A 167 -14.50 22.99 -4.96
CA ASN A 167 -13.45 22.29 -5.68
C ASN A 167 -13.50 22.62 -7.18
N THR A 168 -12.35 22.94 -7.74
CA THR A 168 -12.17 23.25 -9.18
C THR A 168 -11.00 22.44 -9.74
N PRO A 169 -10.87 22.29 -11.07
CA PRO A 169 -9.70 21.64 -11.68
C PRO A 169 -8.36 22.30 -11.31
N GLY A 170 -8.37 23.58 -10.94
CA GLY A 170 -7.18 24.35 -10.59
C GLY A 170 -6.88 24.43 -9.09
N GLY A 171 -7.70 23.85 -8.23
CA GLY A 171 -7.55 23.90 -6.77
C GLY A 171 -8.87 24.07 -6.04
N THR A 172 -8.83 24.14 -4.71
CA THR A 172 -9.98 24.30 -3.85
C THR A 172 -10.04 25.74 -3.31
N TYR A 173 -11.23 26.33 -3.30
CA TYR A 173 -11.49 27.68 -2.75
C TYR A 173 -12.30 27.57 -1.47
N TYR A 174 -11.86 28.29 -0.43
CA TYR A 174 -12.68 28.54 0.74
C TYR A 174 -13.54 29.79 0.49
N LEU A 175 -14.80 29.60 0.23
CA LEU A 175 -15.74 30.64 -0.27
C LEU A 175 -15.80 31.92 0.59
N PRO A 176 -15.73 31.87 1.95
CA PRO A 176 -15.74 33.07 2.78
C PRO A 176 -14.57 34.03 2.52
N GLU A 177 -13.44 33.55 1.99
CA GLU A 177 -12.25 34.35 1.66
C GLU A 177 -12.18 34.75 0.19
N GLY A 178 -13.15 34.34 -0.62
CA GLY A 178 -13.19 34.62 -2.05
C GLY A 178 -11.95 34.10 -2.77
N LEU A 179 -11.35 34.93 -3.63
CA LEU A 179 -10.15 34.55 -4.38
C LEU A 179 -8.90 34.31 -3.50
N ASN A 180 -8.86 34.88 -2.31
CA ASN A 180 -7.76 34.65 -1.36
C ASN A 180 -7.85 33.32 -0.65
N GLY A 181 -9.01 32.66 -0.67
CA GLY A 181 -9.24 31.37 -0.07
C GLY A 181 -8.78 30.17 -0.93
N TRP A 182 -8.01 30.42 -2.00
CA TRP A 182 -7.47 29.35 -2.83
C TRP A 182 -6.40 28.53 -2.10
N LYS A 183 -6.48 27.20 -2.27
CA LYS A 183 -5.45 26.26 -1.85
C LYS A 183 -5.33 25.11 -2.87
N PRO A 184 -4.19 24.39 -2.92
CA PRO A 184 -4.12 23.12 -3.65
C PRO A 184 -5.23 22.17 -3.22
N THR A 185 -5.64 21.29 -4.11
CA THR A 185 -6.55 20.18 -3.75
C THR A 185 -5.91 19.28 -2.69
N ASP A 186 -6.70 18.84 -1.73
CA ASP A 186 -6.25 18.04 -0.58
C ASP A 186 -7.20 16.85 -0.40
N PRO A 187 -6.71 15.60 -0.42
CA PRO A 187 -7.54 14.43 -0.15
C PRO A 187 -8.24 14.49 1.21
N ALA A 188 -7.66 15.18 2.19
CA ALA A 188 -8.24 15.37 3.52
C ALA A 188 -9.54 16.22 3.54
N ASP A 189 -9.80 16.98 2.48
CA ASP A 189 -11.05 17.72 2.33
C ASP A 189 -12.26 16.81 2.02
N LEU A 190 -12.03 15.57 1.63
CA LEU A 190 -13.03 14.55 1.30
C LEU A 190 -14.08 15.02 0.28
N LEU A 191 -13.65 15.81 -0.72
CA LEU A 191 -14.53 16.34 -1.76
C LEU A 191 -14.72 15.30 -2.87
N THR A 192 -15.98 14.99 -3.19
CA THR A 192 -16.34 14.05 -4.26
C THR A 192 -16.78 14.76 -5.55
N LYS A 193 -16.87 16.08 -5.51
CA LYS A 193 -17.36 16.90 -6.63
C LYS A 193 -16.30 17.91 -7.06
N VAL A 194 -16.33 18.21 -8.36
CA VAL A 194 -15.49 19.26 -8.96
C VAL A 194 -16.36 20.08 -9.92
N THR A 195 -16.10 21.39 -9.98
CA THR A 195 -16.78 22.23 -10.98
C THR A 195 -16.25 21.95 -12.38
N THR A 196 -17.09 22.17 -13.39
CA THR A 196 -16.68 22.10 -14.80
C THR A 196 -16.11 23.43 -15.32
N VAL A 197 -16.11 24.47 -14.48
CA VAL A 197 -15.60 25.81 -14.83
C VAL A 197 -14.17 25.92 -14.31
N VAL A 198 -13.26 26.34 -15.19
CA VAL A 198 -11.84 26.62 -14.91
C VAL A 198 -11.69 28.09 -14.60
#